data_7803e0efeecb0343090c94bfe13398e0
#
_entry.id   7803e0efeecb0343090c94bfe13398e0
#
_cell.length_a   1.000
_cell.length_b   1.000
_cell.length_c   1.000
_cell.angle_alpha   90.00
_cell.angle_beta   90.00
_cell.angle_gamma   90.00
#
_symmetry.space_group_name_H-M   'P 1'
#
loop_
_entity.id
_entity.type
_entity.pdbx_description
1 polymer ?
#
loop_
_entity_poly.entity_id
_entity_poly.type
_entity_poly.pdbx_seq_one_letter_code
_entity_poly.pdbx_strand_id
1 'polypeptide(L)'
;ELARQAHVRNVLVSAGYVNEKPLRALCQWLDAANVDLKAFDDGFYRSVCGATLKPVLEALRIMREEGLWLEITNLVIPGLNDDLAMVRRMATWIRQELGAATPLHISRFHPQYRMRNLPPTPNEALLRCRREAQDAGLEYVYVGNVPGEDAETTLCPRDGYPLIRRFGFTVQENNLKEGRCPLCAQTIPGVWI
;
A
#
# COMPACT_ATOMS: atom_id res chain seq x y z
N GLU A 1 21.27 8.86 7.68
CA GLU A 1 22.73 8.82 7.43
C GLU A 1 23.41 7.76 8.29
N LEU A 2 23.38 7.86 9.64
CA LEU A 2 24.03 6.90 10.55
C LEU A 2 23.59 5.44 10.33
N ALA A 3 22.30 5.19 10.11
CA ALA A 3 21.80 3.84 9.83
C ALA A 3 22.40 3.26 8.54
N ARG A 4 22.55 4.10 7.49
CA ARG A 4 23.16 3.68 6.23
C ARG A 4 24.64 3.37 6.37
N GLN A 5 25.35 4.15 7.20
CA GLN A 5 26.77 3.86 7.55
C GLN A 5 26.91 2.53 8.30
N ALA A 6 25.89 2.16 9.09
CA ALA A 6 25.80 0.88 9.78
C ALA A 6 25.22 -0.27 8.90
N HIS A 7 25.05 -0.06 7.59
CA HIS A 7 24.44 -1.02 6.65
C HIS A 7 23.00 -1.42 7.01
N VAL A 8 22.26 -0.56 7.72
CA VAL A 8 20.84 -0.78 8.06
C VAL A 8 19.97 -0.13 6.99
N ARG A 9 18.99 -0.87 6.48
CA ARG A 9 18.00 -0.36 5.53
C ARG A 9 17.05 0.62 6.21
N ASN A 10 16.74 1.72 5.51
CA ASN A 10 15.85 2.77 6.02
C ASN A 10 14.49 2.72 5.32
N VAL A 11 13.43 2.54 6.09
CA VAL A 11 12.05 2.55 5.60
C VAL A 11 11.30 3.71 6.23
N LEU A 12 10.67 4.55 5.40
CA LEU A 12 9.81 5.63 5.84
C LEU A 12 8.35 5.12 5.93
N VAL A 13 7.70 5.35 7.07
CA VAL A 13 6.25 5.22 7.20
C VAL A 13 5.67 6.61 7.43
N SER A 14 4.76 7.06 6.54
CA SER A 14 4.32 8.46 6.52
C SER A 14 2.92 8.64 5.95
N ALA A 15 2.25 9.74 6.32
CA ALA A 15 1.04 10.20 5.64
C ALA A 15 1.33 10.93 4.31
N GLY A 16 2.58 11.09 3.92
CA GLY A 16 2.98 11.68 2.64
C GLY A 16 2.73 13.19 2.48
N TYR A 17 2.31 13.89 3.54
CA TYR A 17 2.05 15.33 3.47
C TYR A 17 3.33 16.12 3.75
N VAL A 18 4.19 16.21 2.74
CA VAL A 18 5.53 16.78 2.85
C VAL A 18 5.87 17.59 1.60
N ASN A 19 6.61 18.68 1.77
CA ASN A 19 7.07 19.52 0.66
C ASN A 19 8.16 18.82 -0.17
N GLU A 20 8.21 19.09 -1.46
CA GLU A 20 9.13 18.48 -2.42
C GLU A 20 10.59 18.54 -1.98
N LYS A 21 11.13 19.77 -1.70
CA LYS A 21 12.56 19.93 -1.40
C LYS A 21 13.04 19.10 -0.21
N PRO A 22 12.39 19.12 0.98
CA PRO A 22 12.78 18.25 2.07
C PRO A 22 12.56 16.76 1.77
N LEU A 23 11.54 16.41 0.99
CA LEU A 23 11.29 15.03 0.59
C LEU A 23 12.42 14.48 -0.27
N ARG A 24 12.83 15.20 -1.33
CA ARG A 24 13.95 14.77 -2.19
C ARG A 24 15.26 14.63 -1.41
N ALA A 25 15.53 15.55 -0.47
CA ALA A 25 16.68 15.44 0.41
C ALA A 25 16.61 14.19 1.33
N LEU A 26 15.40 13.82 1.79
CA LEU A 26 15.21 12.63 2.61
C LEU A 26 15.35 11.35 1.79
N CYS A 27 14.81 11.31 0.56
CA CYS A 27 14.83 10.13 -0.32
C CYS A 27 16.24 9.59 -0.56
N GLN A 28 17.27 10.46 -0.55
CA GLN A 28 18.67 10.03 -0.70
C GLN A 28 19.13 9.04 0.40
N TRP A 29 18.43 9.01 1.54
CA TRP A 29 18.77 8.19 2.70
C TRP A 29 17.83 7.00 2.90
N LEU A 30 16.78 6.90 2.07
CA LEU A 30 15.74 5.87 2.18
C LEU A 30 15.97 4.76 1.17
N ASP A 31 15.57 3.55 1.53
CA ASP A 31 15.52 2.37 0.66
C ASP A 31 14.07 2.09 0.23
N ALA A 32 13.11 2.37 1.10
CA ALA A 32 11.69 2.13 0.86
C ALA A 32 10.80 3.12 1.62
N ALA A 33 9.52 3.18 1.22
CA ALA A 33 8.50 3.90 1.95
C ALA A 33 7.16 3.14 1.92
N ASN A 34 6.41 3.21 3.03
CA ASN A 34 4.99 2.89 3.08
C ASN A 34 4.24 4.19 3.37
N VAL A 35 3.34 4.58 2.46
CA VAL A 35 2.65 5.86 2.52
C VAL A 35 1.15 5.67 2.63
N ASP A 36 0.55 6.35 3.60
CA ASP A 36 -0.90 6.36 3.77
C ASP A 36 -1.59 7.26 2.73
N LEU A 37 -2.16 6.67 1.70
CA LEU A 37 -3.13 7.34 0.82
C LEU A 37 -4.54 7.12 1.39
N LYS A 38 -4.98 8.06 2.23
CA LYS A 38 -6.15 7.87 3.11
C LYS A 38 -7.48 7.86 2.36
N ALA A 39 -7.58 8.55 1.23
CA ALA A 39 -8.69 8.54 0.30
C ALA A 39 -8.25 9.11 -1.06
N PHE A 40 -9.02 8.87 -2.10
CA PHE A 40 -8.82 9.55 -3.40
C PHE A 40 -9.92 10.61 -3.62
N ASP A 41 -10.06 11.46 -2.58
CA ASP A 41 -11.08 12.51 -2.50
C ASP A 41 -10.55 13.69 -1.66
N ASP A 42 -10.57 14.90 -2.24
CA ASP A 42 -10.08 16.10 -1.58
C ASP A 42 -11.03 16.59 -0.47
N GLY A 43 -12.33 16.29 -0.59
CA GLY A 43 -13.32 16.56 0.45
C GLY A 43 -13.04 15.78 1.73
N PHE A 44 -12.72 14.49 1.60
CA PHE A 44 -12.27 13.66 2.71
C PHE A 44 -11.00 14.24 3.36
N TYR A 45 -9.99 14.59 2.55
CA TYR A 45 -8.76 15.15 3.08
C TYR A 45 -9.00 16.44 3.86
N ARG A 46 -9.86 17.34 3.35
CA ARG A 46 -10.18 18.60 4.05
C ARG A 46 -10.96 18.39 5.34
N SER A 47 -11.99 17.56 5.30
CA SER A 47 -12.91 17.37 6.44
C SER A 47 -12.38 16.45 7.53
N VAL A 48 -11.61 15.41 7.16
CA VAL A 48 -11.15 14.36 8.09
C VAL A 48 -9.68 14.55 8.45
N CYS A 49 -8.83 14.90 7.48
CA CYS A 49 -7.38 14.98 7.70
C CYS A 49 -6.89 16.40 7.98
N GLY A 50 -7.69 17.45 7.74
CA GLY A 50 -7.25 18.84 7.83
C GLY A 50 -6.16 19.19 6.79
N ALA A 51 -6.16 18.51 5.64
CA ALA A 51 -5.14 18.54 4.59
C ALA A 51 -5.79 18.62 3.21
N THR A 52 -5.02 18.43 2.14
CA THR A 52 -5.48 18.29 0.77
C THR A 52 -4.84 17.08 0.10
N LEU A 53 -5.50 16.48 -0.89
CA LEU A 53 -5.03 15.28 -1.57
C LEU A 53 -3.78 15.52 -2.41
N LYS A 54 -3.73 16.63 -3.15
CA LYS A 54 -2.69 16.90 -4.15
C LYS A 54 -1.25 16.75 -3.63
N PRO A 55 -0.85 17.33 -2.47
CA PRO A 55 0.52 17.18 -1.97
C PRO A 55 0.92 15.73 -1.69
N VAL A 56 -0.03 14.87 -1.28
CA VAL A 56 0.22 13.44 -1.04
C VAL A 56 0.52 12.73 -2.36
N LEU A 57 -0.26 13.02 -3.41
CA LEU A 57 -0.05 12.44 -4.74
C LEU A 57 1.31 12.89 -5.34
N GLU A 58 1.67 14.16 -5.15
CA GLU A 58 2.98 14.69 -5.57
C GLU A 58 4.12 14.00 -4.81
N ALA A 59 3.99 13.81 -3.49
CA ALA A 59 4.99 13.11 -2.69
C ALA A 59 5.19 11.65 -3.15
N LEU A 60 4.11 10.94 -3.48
CA LEU A 60 4.17 9.58 -4.01
C LEU A 60 4.91 9.52 -5.36
N ARG A 61 4.65 10.47 -6.28
CA ARG A 61 5.40 10.57 -7.55
C ARG A 61 6.88 10.80 -7.32
N ILE A 62 7.22 11.76 -6.45
CA ILE A 62 8.61 12.07 -6.11
C ILE A 62 9.33 10.83 -5.56
N MET A 63 8.74 10.11 -4.60
CA MET A 63 9.34 8.90 -4.06
C MET A 63 9.58 7.83 -5.14
N ARG A 64 8.66 7.72 -6.11
CA ARG A 64 8.80 6.82 -7.26
C ARG A 64 9.91 7.26 -8.20
N GLU A 65 9.99 8.56 -8.52
CA GLU A 65 11.06 9.16 -9.34
C GLU A 65 12.45 8.97 -8.72
N GLU A 66 12.55 9.12 -7.38
CA GLU A 66 13.79 8.91 -6.63
C GLU A 66 14.17 7.42 -6.46
N GLY A 67 13.37 6.50 -7.01
CA GLY A 67 13.67 5.07 -7.07
C GLY A 67 13.42 4.28 -5.79
N LEU A 68 12.64 4.81 -4.84
CA LEU A 68 12.30 4.09 -3.62
C LEU A 68 11.39 2.89 -3.92
N TRP A 69 11.57 1.79 -3.18
CA TRP A 69 10.52 0.78 -3.09
C TRP A 69 9.33 1.37 -2.35
N LEU A 70 8.20 1.50 -3.06
CA LEU A 70 7.03 2.20 -2.54
C LEU A 70 5.86 1.24 -2.37
N GLU A 71 5.25 1.26 -1.18
CA GLU A 71 4.00 0.60 -0.85
C GLU A 71 2.98 1.63 -0.36
N ILE A 72 1.71 1.38 -0.59
CA ILE A 72 0.62 2.29 -0.23
C ILE A 72 -0.32 1.61 0.75
N THR A 73 -0.72 2.32 1.79
CA THR A 73 -1.74 1.86 2.74
C THR A 73 -2.97 2.74 2.64
N ASN A 74 -4.16 2.11 2.53
CA ASN A 74 -5.46 2.74 2.61
C ASN A 74 -6.25 2.15 3.77
N LEU A 75 -6.51 2.95 4.81
CA LEU A 75 -7.39 2.59 5.92
C LEU A 75 -8.84 2.84 5.49
N VAL A 76 -9.60 1.79 5.27
CA VAL A 76 -11.00 1.88 4.83
C VAL A 76 -11.92 2.15 6.02
N ILE A 77 -12.62 3.29 6.01
CA ILE A 77 -13.52 3.74 7.07
C ILE A 77 -14.96 3.73 6.54
N PRO A 78 -15.88 2.95 7.15
CA PRO A 78 -17.26 2.85 6.66
C PRO A 78 -17.97 4.20 6.56
N GLY A 79 -18.58 4.44 5.39
CA GLY A 79 -19.33 5.67 5.11
C GLY A 79 -18.49 6.93 4.86
N LEU A 80 -17.15 6.82 4.89
CA LEU A 80 -16.26 7.96 4.66
C LEU A 80 -15.39 7.81 3.40
N ASN A 81 -14.77 6.64 3.21
CA ASN A 81 -13.88 6.38 2.08
C ASN A 81 -13.97 4.94 1.53
N ASP A 82 -15.11 4.27 1.76
CA ASP A 82 -15.39 2.90 1.31
C ASP A 82 -16.20 2.83 -0.01
N ASP A 83 -16.37 3.97 -0.70
CA ASP A 83 -16.99 4.03 -2.02
C ASP A 83 -16.10 3.33 -3.08
N LEU A 84 -16.67 2.30 -3.73
CA LEU A 84 -15.94 1.50 -4.71
C LEU A 84 -15.48 2.30 -5.94
N ALA A 85 -16.25 3.30 -6.36
CA ALA A 85 -15.84 4.16 -7.47
C ALA A 85 -14.63 5.03 -7.09
N MET A 86 -14.55 5.49 -5.84
CA MET A 86 -13.37 6.16 -5.31
C MET A 86 -12.17 5.21 -5.25
N VAL A 87 -12.35 3.98 -4.77
CA VAL A 87 -11.29 2.94 -4.73
C VAL A 87 -10.77 2.65 -6.15
N ARG A 88 -11.65 2.51 -7.14
CA ARG A 88 -11.29 2.32 -8.56
C ARG A 88 -10.44 3.48 -9.08
N ARG A 89 -10.85 4.73 -8.82
CA ARG A 89 -10.06 5.92 -9.23
C ARG A 89 -8.68 5.93 -8.58
N MET A 90 -8.59 5.62 -7.29
CA MET A 90 -7.32 5.52 -6.55
C MET A 90 -6.41 4.45 -7.16
N ALA A 91 -6.92 3.23 -7.36
CA ALA A 91 -6.15 2.13 -7.92
C ALA A 91 -5.71 2.40 -9.36
N THR A 92 -6.57 3.01 -10.17
CA THR A 92 -6.24 3.45 -11.54
C THR A 92 -5.10 4.46 -11.53
N TRP A 93 -5.15 5.45 -10.65
CA TRP A 93 -4.09 6.43 -10.49
C TRP A 93 -2.77 5.78 -10.05
N ILE A 94 -2.80 4.90 -9.03
CA ILE A 94 -1.61 4.16 -8.57
C ILE A 94 -0.99 3.39 -9.76
N ARG A 95 -1.81 2.64 -10.50
CA ARG A 95 -1.35 1.88 -11.66
C ARG A 95 -0.68 2.77 -12.72
N GLN A 96 -1.28 3.91 -13.03
CA GLN A 96 -0.81 4.81 -14.10
C GLN A 96 0.44 5.59 -13.71
N GLU A 97 0.51 6.09 -12.49
CA GLU A 97 1.58 6.99 -12.04
C GLU A 97 2.73 6.27 -11.34
N LEU A 98 2.42 5.16 -10.65
CA LEU A 98 3.41 4.44 -9.84
C LEU A 98 3.73 3.04 -10.38
N GLY A 99 2.85 2.48 -11.19
CA GLY A 99 2.99 1.16 -11.81
C GLY A 99 2.07 0.10 -11.22
N ALA A 100 1.67 -0.89 -12.05
CA ALA A 100 0.75 -1.97 -11.68
C ALA A 100 1.28 -2.84 -10.53
N ALA A 101 2.59 -2.93 -10.39
CA ALA A 101 3.26 -3.72 -9.37
C ALA A 101 3.42 -3.00 -8.02
N THR A 102 2.94 -1.76 -7.87
CA THR A 102 2.97 -1.04 -6.59
C THR A 102 2.00 -1.70 -5.60
N PRO A 103 2.48 -2.22 -4.46
CA PRO A 103 1.61 -2.87 -3.48
C PRO A 103 0.61 -1.89 -2.85
N LEU A 104 -0.66 -2.31 -2.77
CA LEU A 104 -1.72 -1.61 -2.07
C LEU A 104 -2.21 -2.46 -0.90
N HIS A 105 -2.09 -1.92 0.32
CA HIS A 105 -2.59 -2.52 1.54
C HIS A 105 -3.92 -1.87 1.93
N ILE A 106 -5.00 -2.63 1.83
CA ILE A 106 -6.35 -2.23 2.28
C ILE A 106 -6.48 -2.67 3.73
N SER A 107 -6.55 -1.70 4.65
CA SER A 107 -6.50 -1.96 6.09
C SER A 107 -7.85 -1.74 6.74
N ARG A 108 -8.19 -2.62 7.71
CA ARG A 108 -9.42 -2.54 8.49
C ARG A 108 -9.35 -1.41 9.49
N PHE A 109 -10.37 -0.56 9.50
CA PHE A 109 -10.57 0.44 10.54
C PHE A 109 -11.16 -0.20 11.80
N HIS A 110 -10.62 0.20 12.95
CA HIS A 110 -11.18 -0.09 14.28
C HIS A 110 -11.53 1.22 14.99
N PRO A 111 -12.75 1.33 15.60
CA PRO A 111 -13.19 2.55 16.26
C PRO A 111 -12.28 2.96 17.41
N GLN A 112 -11.66 4.14 17.30
CA GLN A 112 -10.78 4.68 18.33
C GLN A 112 -10.85 6.22 18.37
N TYR A 113 -10.37 6.78 19.44
CA TYR A 113 -10.22 8.22 19.68
C TYR A 113 -11.50 9.01 19.35
N ARG A 114 -11.49 9.85 18.33
CA ARG A 114 -12.62 10.71 17.91
C ARG A 114 -13.62 10.01 16.97
N MET A 115 -13.34 8.79 16.54
CA MET A 115 -14.19 8.01 15.61
C MET A 115 -14.82 6.78 16.28
N ARG A 116 -15.11 6.85 17.59
CA ARG A 116 -15.71 5.73 18.34
C ARG A 116 -17.17 5.47 17.99
N ASN A 117 -17.81 6.42 17.33
CA ASN A 117 -19.20 6.34 16.88
C ASN A 117 -19.37 5.62 15.51
N LEU A 118 -18.27 5.26 14.86
CA LEU A 118 -18.30 4.50 13.61
C LEU A 118 -18.12 3.00 13.89
N PRO A 119 -18.75 2.11 13.09
CA PRO A 119 -18.52 0.68 13.21
C PRO A 119 -17.12 0.30 12.66
N PRO A 120 -16.54 -0.83 13.10
CA PRO A 120 -15.36 -1.37 12.43
C PRO A 120 -15.70 -1.76 11.00
N THR A 121 -14.70 -1.70 10.09
CA THR A 121 -14.92 -2.06 8.69
C THR A 121 -15.27 -3.54 8.57
N PRO A 122 -16.41 -3.90 7.93
CA PRO A 122 -16.75 -5.29 7.67
C PRO A 122 -15.73 -5.94 6.72
N ASN A 123 -15.40 -7.22 6.94
CA ASN A 123 -14.47 -7.97 6.08
C ASN A 123 -14.91 -7.97 4.62
N GLU A 124 -16.23 -8.13 4.38
CA GLU A 124 -16.79 -8.10 3.03
C GLU A 124 -16.53 -6.77 2.29
N ALA A 125 -16.57 -5.63 3.00
CA ALA A 125 -16.26 -4.33 2.41
C ALA A 125 -14.79 -4.26 1.98
N LEU A 126 -13.86 -4.75 2.82
CA LEU A 126 -12.44 -4.83 2.48
C LEU A 126 -12.18 -5.73 1.26
N LEU A 127 -12.82 -6.91 1.20
CA LEU A 127 -12.70 -7.83 0.08
C LEU A 127 -13.28 -7.24 -1.22
N ARG A 128 -14.35 -6.44 -1.14
CA ARG A 128 -14.87 -5.69 -2.30
C ARG A 128 -13.88 -4.62 -2.77
N CYS A 129 -13.32 -3.83 -1.84
CA CYS A 129 -12.27 -2.86 -2.17
C CYS A 129 -11.06 -3.53 -2.82
N ARG A 130 -10.63 -4.68 -2.30
CA ARG A 130 -9.52 -5.47 -2.88
C ARG A 130 -9.82 -5.87 -4.33
N ARG A 131 -10.99 -6.48 -4.57
CA ARG A 131 -11.41 -6.88 -5.93
C ARG A 131 -11.44 -5.68 -6.87
N GLU A 132 -12.02 -4.57 -6.42
CA GLU A 132 -12.11 -3.34 -7.21
C GLU A 132 -10.74 -2.80 -7.62
N ALA A 133 -9.76 -2.85 -6.70
CA ALA A 133 -8.39 -2.42 -6.98
C ALA A 133 -7.66 -3.39 -7.94
N GLN A 134 -7.90 -4.70 -7.82
CA GLN A 134 -7.38 -5.71 -8.74
C GLN A 134 -8.00 -5.56 -10.14
N ASP A 135 -9.31 -5.34 -10.24
CA ASP A 135 -10.02 -5.10 -11.50
C ASP A 135 -9.56 -3.80 -12.19
N ALA A 136 -9.08 -2.81 -11.42
CA ALA A 136 -8.42 -1.62 -11.95
C ALA A 136 -6.99 -1.90 -12.46
N GLY A 137 -6.45 -3.11 -12.25
CA GLY A 137 -5.21 -3.61 -12.80
C GLY A 137 -4.00 -3.51 -11.86
N LEU A 138 -4.20 -3.43 -10.53
CA LEU A 138 -3.12 -3.61 -9.58
C LEU A 138 -2.83 -5.11 -9.37
N GLU A 139 -1.55 -5.47 -9.41
CA GLU A 139 -1.08 -6.86 -9.28
C GLU A 139 -1.02 -7.33 -7.82
N TYR A 140 -0.68 -6.43 -6.90
CA TYR A 140 -0.44 -6.76 -5.49
C TYR A 140 -1.37 -5.95 -4.58
N VAL A 141 -2.50 -6.56 -4.21
CA VAL A 141 -3.48 -5.95 -3.30
C VAL A 141 -3.72 -6.86 -2.11
N TYR A 142 -3.38 -6.36 -0.94
CA TYR A 142 -3.47 -7.08 0.34
C TYR A 142 -4.58 -6.52 1.21
N VAL A 143 -5.16 -7.36 2.09
CA VAL A 143 -6.08 -6.93 3.14
C VAL A 143 -5.44 -7.21 4.48
N GLY A 144 -5.22 -6.18 5.27
CA GLY A 144 -4.60 -6.24 6.59
C GLY A 144 -5.57 -5.98 7.74
N ASN A 145 -5.14 -6.32 8.95
CA ASN A 145 -5.91 -6.22 10.19
C ASN A 145 -7.16 -7.12 10.23
N VAL A 146 -7.16 -8.23 9.49
CA VAL A 146 -8.24 -9.21 9.45
C VAL A 146 -7.69 -10.59 9.80
N PRO A 147 -7.92 -11.10 11.01
CA PRO A 147 -7.47 -12.43 11.40
C PRO A 147 -8.11 -13.54 10.54
N GLY A 148 -7.30 -14.50 10.07
CA GLY A 148 -7.78 -15.73 9.43
C GLY A 148 -8.10 -15.64 7.94
N GLU A 149 -7.91 -14.50 7.28
CA GLU A 149 -8.08 -14.36 5.84
C GLU A 149 -6.74 -14.58 5.12
N ASP A 150 -6.73 -15.38 4.05
CA ASP A 150 -5.55 -15.61 3.18
C ASP A 150 -5.29 -14.40 2.24
N ALA A 151 -5.74 -13.23 2.67
CA ALA A 151 -5.69 -11.99 1.90
C ALA A 151 -4.35 -11.24 2.03
N GLU A 152 -3.43 -11.74 2.86
CA GLU A 152 -2.05 -11.24 3.05
C GLU A 152 -1.03 -12.02 2.22
N THR A 153 -1.45 -13.12 1.56
CA THR A 153 -0.59 -13.94 0.70
C THR A 153 -0.21 -13.20 -0.58
N THR A 154 1.08 -13.19 -0.90
CA THR A 154 1.56 -12.73 -2.21
C THR A 154 1.36 -13.84 -3.23
N LEU A 155 0.56 -13.56 -4.26
CA LEU A 155 0.32 -14.47 -5.37
C LEU A 155 1.14 -14.04 -6.59
N CYS A 156 1.52 -14.99 -7.42
CA CYS A 156 2.09 -14.70 -8.73
C CYS A 156 1.03 -14.04 -9.63
N PRO A 157 1.29 -12.86 -10.21
CA PRO A 157 0.30 -12.16 -11.04
C PRO A 157 0.00 -12.89 -12.35
N ARG A 158 0.87 -13.82 -12.77
CA ARG A 158 0.71 -14.55 -14.04
C ARG A 158 -0.09 -15.85 -13.89
N ASP A 159 0.14 -16.63 -12.83
CA ASP A 159 -0.42 -17.98 -12.67
C ASP A 159 -1.17 -18.20 -11.36
N GLY A 160 -1.19 -17.19 -10.46
CA GLY A 160 -1.87 -17.27 -9.17
C GLY A 160 -1.17 -18.14 -8.12
N TYR A 161 0.04 -18.66 -8.40
CA TYR A 161 0.76 -19.49 -7.45
C TYR A 161 1.08 -18.72 -6.15
N PRO A 162 0.87 -19.31 -4.95
CA PRO A 162 1.18 -18.66 -3.69
C PRO A 162 2.69 -18.56 -3.48
N LEU A 163 3.22 -17.36 -3.61
CA LEU A 163 4.66 -17.08 -3.51
C LEU A 163 5.11 -16.87 -2.07
N ILE A 164 4.39 -16.06 -1.30
CA ILE A 164 4.72 -15.79 0.10
C ILE A 164 3.43 -15.84 0.91
N ARG A 165 3.31 -16.85 1.78
CA ARG A 165 2.21 -16.95 2.73
C ARG A 165 2.54 -16.23 4.02
N ARG A 166 1.60 -15.40 4.49
CA ARG A 166 1.75 -14.66 5.74
C ARG A 166 0.54 -14.86 6.63
N PHE A 167 0.81 -14.78 7.93
CA PHE A 167 -0.22 -14.63 8.94
C PHE A 167 0.22 -13.47 9.86
N GLY A 168 -0.42 -12.33 9.72
CA GLY A 168 0.03 -11.08 10.33
C GLY A 168 1.46 -10.74 9.90
N PHE A 169 2.36 -10.59 10.86
CA PHE A 169 3.78 -10.28 10.58
C PHE A 169 4.66 -11.52 10.38
N THR A 170 4.09 -12.73 10.48
CA THR A 170 4.86 -13.98 10.35
C THR A 170 4.81 -14.50 8.91
N VAL A 171 5.97 -14.67 8.28
CA VAL A 171 6.10 -15.40 7.02
C VAL A 171 6.05 -16.89 7.34
N GLN A 172 5.01 -17.58 6.86
CA GLN A 172 4.82 -19.03 7.04
C GLN A 172 5.54 -19.83 5.96
N GLU A 173 5.48 -19.34 4.72
CA GLU A 173 6.12 -19.95 3.56
C GLU A 173 6.69 -18.88 2.64
N ASN A 174 7.86 -19.13 2.08
CA ASN A 174 8.45 -18.34 1.00
C ASN A 174 8.87 -19.30 -0.12
N ASN A 175 8.11 -19.29 -1.20
CA ASN A 175 8.29 -20.17 -2.36
C ASN A 175 9.07 -19.48 -3.50
N LEU A 176 9.49 -18.22 -3.34
CA LEU A 176 10.29 -17.54 -4.34
C LEU A 176 11.64 -18.22 -4.54
N LYS A 177 12.08 -18.30 -5.78
CA LYS A 177 13.42 -18.74 -6.16
C LYS A 177 14.13 -17.59 -6.86
N GLU A 178 15.12 -17.00 -6.18
CA GLU A 178 15.87 -15.86 -6.72
C GLU A 178 14.96 -14.71 -7.21
N GLY A 179 13.91 -14.37 -6.43
CA GLY A 179 12.95 -13.34 -6.80
C GLY A 179 11.99 -13.71 -7.95
N ARG A 180 11.84 -15.01 -8.27
CA ARG A 180 10.99 -15.51 -9.36
C ARG A 180 9.96 -16.52 -8.87
N CYS A 181 8.84 -16.59 -9.60
CA CYS A 181 7.86 -17.65 -9.43
C CYS A 181 8.47 -19.02 -9.84
N PRO A 182 8.37 -20.06 -8.99
CA PRO A 182 8.95 -21.37 -9.29
C PRO A 182 8.22 -22.12 -10.43
N LEU A 183 6.96 -21.73 -10.76
CA LEU A 183 6.17 -22.39 -11.80
C LEU A 183 6.36 -21.74 -13.17
N CYS A 184 6.28 -20.42 -13.29
CA CYS A 184 6.29 -19.73 -14.57
C CYS A 184 7.51 -18.83 -14.80
N ALA A 185 8.45 -18.79 -13.86
CA ALA A 185 9.67 -17.96 -13.88
C ALA A 185 9.40 -16.44 -13.97
N GLN A 186 8.16 -15.99 -13.76
CA GLN A 186 7.83 -14.57 -13.68
C GLN A 186 8.69 -13.89 -12.61
N THR A 187 9.40 -12.83 -12.98
CA THR A 187 10.13 -11.99 -12.02
C THR A 187 9.14 -11.26 -11.13
N ILE A 188 9.30 -11.35 -9.83
CA ILE A 188 8.44 -10.71 -8.85
C ILE A 188 9.15 -9.46 -8.34
N PRO A 189 8.55 -8.27 -8.51
CA PRO A 189 9.11 -7.03 -8.00
C PRO A 189 9.28 -7.07 -6.48
N GLY A 190 10.42 -6.58 -5.98
CA GLY A 190 10.72 -6.58 -4.56
C GLY A 190 12.22 -6.45 -4.29
N VAL A 191 12.58 -6.39 -3.01
CA VAL A 191 13.96 -6.45 -2.56
C VAL A 191 14.17 -7.82 -1.92
N TRP A 192 14.82 -8.70 -2.66
CA TRP A 192 15.09 -10.09 -2.25
C TRP A 192 16.54 -10.20 -1.78
N ILE A 193 16.73 -10.73 -0.58
CA ILE A 193 18.03 -10.96 0.09
C ILE A 193 18.28 -12.45 0.17
#